data_fcb3f2fa969beb5f30ec82067276cd0e
#
_entry.id   fcb3f2fa969beb5f30ec82067276cd0e
#
_cell.length_a   1.000
_cell.length_b   1.000
_cell.length_c   1.000
_cell.angle_alpha   90.00
_cell.angle_beta   90.00
_cell.angle_gamma   90.00
#
_symmetry.space_group_name_H-M   'P 1'
#
loop_
_entity.id
_entity.type
_entity.pdbx_description
1 polymer ?
#
loop_
_entity_poly.entity_id
_entity_poly.type
_entity_poly.pdbx_seq_one_letter_code
_entity_poly.pdbx_strand_id
1 'polypeptide(L)'
;MVVRPPPARGRLPRPGRGPAGERDGAAGCGPRARGRALLATARPAGRRHAGAPGRAAGGGRVIELRDIGFAYGDGPPVLADVDLVIDEGELVLVSGPTGAGKSTLLGVVTGLVPRFTGGTLSGDVLLDGVSIVRTPPRERAHRIGYVGQNPAAGFVTDTVEEELAYGMEQLGLPPDTMRRRVEETLDLLGIADLRGRDLRTLSGGQQQRVAIGSVLTMHPRLLVLDEPTSALDPTAAEEVLATLTRLVHDLGVSVLVAEHRLERVVPFADRMCLLGGAGRVHVGEPGELLVTSPVAPPIVELGRAAGWRPLPLNVRDARRLARGLAQRLGSLPEVEEPAPEPAVAVRRLAVVHGETVAVRDVDLALGGGRVTALMGRNGSGKSSLIWALQGSGPRSGGRVSVDGTDPAQLTAAGRRALVGLVPQNAADLLYLETVAEECAAADGGTGACRQLLEQLVPGIPATQHPRDLSEGQRLALVLAIVLSARPRVLLLDEPTRGLDYAAKRVLAGVLRGLAAEGRAVLVATHDVEFVAQVADDVLVLAEGEVVSSGPVRRVVAESPSFAPQVTKVLGPPWLRVDEVVRRLAEQASAS
;
A
#
# COMPACT_ATOMS: atom_id res chain seq x y z
N MET A 1 -16.97 -24.24 -35.47
CA MET A 1 -16.65 -23.07 -36.30
C MET A 1 -15.16 -22.81 -36.11
N VAL A 2 -14.35 -23.26 -37.08
CA VAL A 2 -12.89 -23.30 -37.02
C VAL A 2 -12.38 -21.96 -37.52
N VAL A 3 -11.69 -21.19 -36.66
CA VAL A 3 -11.05 -19.92 -37.04
C VAL A 3 -9.60 -20.22 -37.45
N ARG A 4 -9.26 -19.91 -38.71
CA ARG A 4 -7.90 -20.00 -39.28
C ARG A 4 -7.04 -18.83 -38.82
N PRO A 5 -5.72 -19.01 -38.63
CA PRO A 5 -4.78 -17.95 -38.34
C PRO A 5 -4.46 -17.07 -39.55
N PRO A 6 -4.08 -15.79 -39.39
CA PRO A 6 -3.71 -14.92 -40.50
C PRO A 6 -2.27 -15.15 -40.99
N PRO A 7 -1.94 -14.73 -42.24
CA PRO A 7 -0.68 -15.01 -42.87
C PRO A 7 0.47 -14.12 -42.43
N ALA A 8 1.69 -14.64 -42.51
CA ALA A 8 2.96 -14.02 -42.18
C ALA A 8 3.25 -12.75 -43.03
N ARG A 9 3.68 -11.67 -42.37
CA ARG A 9 4.14 -10.45 -43.02
C ARG A 9 5.60 -10.57 -43.45
N GLY A 10 5.86 -10.15 -44.69
CA GLY A 10 7.13 -10.20 -45.36
C GLY A 10 8.18 -9.26 -44.78
N ARG A 11 9.43 -9.67 -44.95
CA ARG A 11 10.65 -8.92 -44.61
C ARG A 11 10.79 -7.70 -45.52
N LEU A 12 11.10 -6.54 -44.91
CA LEU A 12 11.59 -5.34 -45.59
C LEU A 12 13.12 -5.36 -45.68
N PRO A 13 13.71 -4.78 -46.78
CA PRO A 13 15.12 -4.90 -47.06
C PRO A 13 16.00 -3.87 -46.34
N ARG A 14 17.25 -4.26 -46.06
CA ARG A 14 18.31 -3.43 -45.49
C ARG A 14 18.80 -2.38 -46.51
N PRO A 15 19.11 -1.12 -46.12
CA PRO A 15 19.85 -0.18 -46.98
C PRO A 15 21.36 -0.42 -46.87
N GLY A 16 21.98 -0.29 -48.07
CA GLY A 16 23.38 -0.57 -48.33
C GLY A 16 24.36 0.46 -47.78
N ARG A 17 25.61 -0.03 -47.64
CA ARG A 17 26.83 0.74 -47.39
C ARG A 17 27.25 1.49 -48.68
N GLY A 18 27.70 2.73 -48.54
CA GLY A 18 28.46 3.47 -49.53
C GLY A 18 29.45 4.42 -48.83
N PRO A 19 30.54 4.84 -49.50
CA PRO A 19 31.88 4.76 -48.95
C PRO A 19 32.49 6.10 -48.47
N ALA A 20 33.69 5.94 -47.87
CA ALA A 20 34.57 6.95 -47.29
C ALA A 20 34.97 8.12 -48.24
N GLY A 21 35.16 9.29 -47.66
CA GLY A 21 35.83 10.43 -48.26
C GLY A 21 36.59 11.22 -47.23
N GLU A 22 37.93 11.09 -47.30
CA GLU A 22 38.93 11.89 -46.60
C GLU A 22 38.89 13.37 -47.03
N ARG A 23 39.25 14.29 -46.11
CA ARG A 23 40.25 15.37 -46.31
C ARG A 23 40.30 16.32 -45.13
N ASP A 24 41.44 16.31 -44.50
CA ASP A 24 42.45 17.35 -44.18
C ASP A 24 42.04 18.82 -43.96
N GLY A 25 42.68 19.38 -42.89
CA GLY A 25 43.05 20.80 -42.82
C GLY A 25 42.91 21.40 -41.40
N ALA A 26 43.85 21.28 -40.57
CA ALA A 26 44.99 22.09 -40.10
C ALA A 26 44.65 23.48 -39.49
N ALA A 27 45.24 23.64 -38.29
CA ALA A 27 45.86 24.81 -37.70
C ALA A 27 45.03 25.95 -37.08
N GLY A 28 45.28 26.26 -35.82
CA GLY A 28 45.94 27.44 -35.38
C GLY A 28 45.67 27.91 -33.96
N CYS A 29 46.67 27.81 -33.15
CA CYS A 29 47.19 28.73 -32.10
C CYS A 29 46.25 29.49 -31.16
N GLY A 30 46.56 29.35 -29.84
CA GLY A 30 46.21 30.17 -28.69
C GLY A 30 46.79 31.60 -28.69
N PRO A 31 47.06 32.30 -27.57
CA PRO A 31 47.01 31.95 -26.16
C PRO A 31 46.47 33.03 -25.16
N ARG A 32 46.27 32.65 -23.91
CA ARG A 32 46.48 33.40 -22.63
C ARG A 32 45.98 34.85 -22.45
N ALA A 33 45.18 35.08 -21.39
CA ALA A 33 45.49 36.17 -20.44
C ALA A 33 44.89 35.88 -19.04
N ARG A 34 45.71 36.06 -18.03
CA ARG A 34 45.49 36.07 -16.59
C ARG A 34 44.91 37.42 -16.17
N GLY A 35 44.03 37.47 -15.18
CA GLY A 35 43.67 38.68 -14.47
C GLY A 35 43.26 38.40 -13.04
N ARG A 36 44.09 38.88 -12.12
CA ARG A 36 44.03 38.77 -10.63
C ARG A 36 43.03 39.77 -10.03
N ALA A 37 42.38 39.31 -8.95
CA ALA A 37 42.11 39.93 -7.64
C ALA A 37 41.63 41.40 -7.56
N LEU A 38 40.64 41.62 -6.67
CA LEU A 38 40.82 42.48 -5.48
C LEU A 38 39.62 42.39 -4.53
N LEU A 39 39.97 42.32 -3.27
CA LEU A 39 39.18 42.39 -2.05
C LEU A 39 38.49 43.77 -1.90
N ALA A 40 37.30 43.81 -1.30
CA ALA A 40 36.98 44.85 -0.34
C ALA A 40 35.81 44.48 0.59
N THR A 41 36.09 44.53 1.81
CA THR A 41 35.37 44.51 3.05
C THR A 41 34.25 45.53 3.18
N ALA A 42 33.12 45.17 3.85
CA ALA A 42 32.51 45.98 4.94
C ALA A 42 31.32 45.23 5.59
N ARG A 43 31.42 44.98 6.89
CA ARG A 43 30.32 44.87 7.89
C ARG A 43 30.01 46.27 8.41
N PRO A 44 28.82 46.59 9.03
CA PRO A 44 28.49 46.04 10.35
C PRO A 44 26.99 45.81 10.71
N ALA A 45 26.80 44.97 11.73
CA ALA A 45 25.96 45.06 12.94
C ALA A 45 24.45 45.35 12.78
N GLY A 46 23.52 44.61 13.27
CA GLY A 46 23.40 43.82 14.48
C GLY A 46 22.02 44.04 15.09
N ARG A 47 21.26 42.96 15.31
CA ARG A 47 20.30 42.94 16.46
C ARG A 47 20.05 41.49 16.83
N ARG A 48 20.36 41.21 18.08
CA ARG A 48 20.15 39.91 18.76
C ARG A 48 18.68 39.83 19.19
N HIS A 49 18.05 38.68 18.96
CA HIS A 49 17.02 38.18 19.87
C HIS A 49 17.41 36.74 20.29
N ALA A 50 17.36 36.59 21.61
CA ALA A 50 17.73 35.41 22.37
C ALA A 50 16.77 34.23 22.05
N GLY A 51 17.26 33.01 21.74
CA GLY A 51 17.75 32.04 22.67
C GLY A 51 16.70 30.99 22.97
N ALA A 52 16.69 29.85 22.22
CA ALA A 52 16.21 28.57 22.70
C ALA A 52 17.31 27.50 22.38
N PRO A 53 17.46 26.46 23.21
CA PRO A 53 18.70 25.70 23.31
C PRO A 53 18.95 24.76 22.14
N GLY A 54 20.24 24.66 21.84
CA GLY A 54 20.92 23.98 20.80
C GLY A 54 20.42 22.62 20.35
N ARG A 55 20.21 22.53 19.05
CA ARG A 55 20.41 21.32 18.25
C ARG A 55 21.73 21.46 17.51
N ALA A 56 22.51 20.37 17.49
CA ALA A 56 23.76 20.28 16.75
C ALA A 56 23.52 20.62 15.28
N ALA A 57 24.23 21.64 14.79
CA ALA A 57 24.27 22.02 13.41
C ALA A 57 24.95 20.91 12.57
N GLY A 58 24.25 20.40 11.55
CA GLY A 58 24.88 19.43 10.65
C GLY A 58 24.08 18.99 9.43
N GLY A 59 22.77 19.18 9.36
CA GLY A 59 21.97 18.77 8.19
C GLY A 59 21.56 19.97 7.34
N GLY A 60 21.91 19.97 6.03
CA GLY A 60 21.37 20.93 5.07
C GLY A 60 19.90 20.65 4.79
N ARG A 61 19.06 21.70 4.64
CA ARG A 61 17.67 21.54 4.19
C ARG A 61 17.66 21.03 2.77
N VAL A 62 16.98 19.90 2.52
CA VAL A 62 16.82 19.31 1.19
C VAL A 62 15.61 19.88 0.50
N ILE A 63 14.45 19.87 1.17
CA ILE A 63 13.23 20.46 0.61
C ILE A 63 12.52 21.32 1.66
N GLU A 64 11.93 22.42 1.19
CA GLU A 64 11.15 23.32 2.03
C GLU A 64 9.89 23.72 1.26
N LEU A 65 8.73 23.45 1.85
CA LEU A 65 7.42 23.93 1.42
C LEU A 65 7.09 25.15 2.25
N ARG A 66 6.67 26.23 1.59
CA ARG A 66 6.30 27.49 2.24
C ARG A 66 4.90 27.89 1.83
N ASP A 67 4.00 27.96 2.79
CA ASP A 67 2.62 28.43 2.62
C ASP A 67 1.91 27.74 1.45
N ILE A 68 2.07 26.42 1.35
CA ILE A 68 1.48 25.63 0.25
C ILE A 68 -0.03 25.52 0.46
N GLY A 69 -0.77 26.07 -0.52
CA GLY A 69 -2.21 25.83 -0.69
C GLY A 69 -2.48 25.18 -2.03
N PHE A 70 -3.43 24.24 -2.08
CA PHE A 70 -3.85 23.59 -3.31
C PHE A 70 -5.32 23.23 -3.31
N ALA A 71 -6.01 23.51 -4.44
CA ALA A 71 -7.38 23.09 -4.72
C ALA A 71 -7.52 22.51 -6.13
N TYR A 72 -8.32 21.45 -6.27
CA TYR A 72 -8.71 20.91 -7.59
C TYR A 72 -9.89 21.71 -8.15
N GLY A 73 -9.74 22.26 -9.36
CA GLY A 73 -10.75 23.10 -10.00
C GLY A 73 -11.26 24.20 -9.05
N ASP A 74 -12.56 24.34 -8.93
CA ASP A 74 -13.26 25.28 -8.02
C ASP A 74 -13.64 24.62 -6.67
N GLY A 75 -13.08 23.45 -6.37
CA GLY A 75 -13.37 22.70 -5.15
C GLY A 75 -12.74 23.32 -3.88
N PRO A 76 -13.06 22.80 -2.71
CA PRO A 76 -12.45 23.24 -1.46
C PRO A 76 -10.94 22.94 -1.45
N PRO A 77 -10.14 23.71 -0.67
CA PRO A 77 -8.73 23.46 -0.53
C PRO A 77 -8.44 22.04 -0.01
N VAL A 78 -7.57 21.31 -0.70
CA VAL A 78 -7.06 19.99 -0.28
C VAL A 78 -5.81 20.16 0.59
N LEU A 79 -5.03 21.20 0.33
CA LEU A 79 -3.90 21.64 1.17
C LEU A 79 -4.10 23.10 1.49
N ALA A 80 -3.87 23.49 2.75
CA ALA A 80 -4.02 24.85 3.22
C ALA A 80 -2.90 25.20 4.22
N ASP A 81 -2.17 26.28 3.93
CA ASP A 81 -1.11 26.83 4.77
C ASP A 81 -0.08 25.78 5.22
N VAL A 82 0.42 24.97 4.25
CA VAL A 82 1.34 23.87 4.55
C VAL A 82 2.77 24.37 4.55
N ASP A 83 3.40 24.31 5.73
CA ASP A 83 4.84 24.50 5.92
C ASP A 83 5.48 23.16 6.31
N LEU A 84 6.48 22.74 5.53
CA LEU A 84 7.23 21.50 5.77
C LEU A 84 8.69 21.68 5.36
N VAL A 85 9.60 21.29 6.24
CA VAL A 85 11.03 21.22 5.94
C VAL A 85 11.47 19.77 6.09
N ILE A 86 12.23 19.24 5.15
CA ILE A 86 12.90 17.94 5.22
C ILE A 86 14.39 18.18 5.17
N ASP A 87 15.09 17.70 6.19
CA ASP A 87 16.53 17.80 6.31
C ASP A 87 17.23 16.61 5.64
N GLU A 88 18.55 16.71 5.42
CA GLU A 88 19.35 15.64 4.80
C GLU A 88 19.37 14.39 5.70
N GLY A 89 19.13 13.21 5.08
CA GLY A 89 19.10 11.94 5.79
C GLY A 89 17.92 11.79 6.76
N GLU A 90 16.79 12.44 6.49
CA GLU A 90 15.58 12.36 7.30
C GLU A 90 14.50 11.51 6.62
N LEU A 91 13.84 10.62 7.39
CA LEU A 91 12.65 9.90 6.96
C LEU A 91 11.40 10.58 7.54
N VAL A 92 10.63 11.22 6.66
CA VAL A 92 9.37 11.89 7.03
C VAL A 92 8.18 11.05 6.57
N LEU A 93 7.34 10.65 7.53
CA LEU A 93 6.11 9.91 7.29
C LEU A 93 4.92 10.85 7.09
N VAL A 94 4.29 10.79 5.93
CA VAL A 94 3.01 11.47 5.65
C VAL A 94 1.86 10.55 6.03
N SER A 95 1.02 10.99 6.94
CA SER A 95 -0.13 10.24 7.44
C SER A 95 -1.40 11.08 7.47
N GLY A 96 -2.54 10.42 7.53
CA GLY A 96 -3.86 11.04 7.60
C GLY A 96 -4.93 10.12 7.01
N PRO A 97 -6.21 10.43 7.20
CA PRO A 97 -7.32 9.68 6.61
C PRO A 97 -7.23 9.56 5.09
N THR A 98 -7.92 8.58 4.52
CA THR A 98 -8.08 8.48 3.06
C THR A 98 -8.77 9.75 2.54
N GLY A 99 -8.24 10.31 1.43
CA GLY A 99 -8.75 11.56 0.88
C GLY A 99 -8.24 12.83 1.56
N ALA A 100 -7.40 12.76 2.60
CA ALA A 100 -6.85 13.93 3.29
C ALA A 100 -5.81 14.74 2.47
N GLY A 101 -5.44 14.27 1.26
CA GLY A 101 -4.49 14.98 0.40
C GLY A 101 -3.04 14.48 0.46
N LYS A 102 -2.77 13.27 1.00
CA LYS A 102 -1.41 12.70 1.06
C LYS A 102 -0.74 12.65 -0.30
N SER A 103 -1.33 11.95 -1.28
CA SER A 103 -0.79 11.85 -2.64
C SER A 103 -0.74 13.21 -3.35
N THR A 104 -1.64 14.14 -3.00
CA THR A 104 -1.60 15.52 -3.49
C THR A 104 -0.35 16.24 -2.97
N LEU A 105 -0.04 16.11 -1.68
CA LEU A 105 1.19 16.69 -1.10
C LEU A 105 2.45 16.11 -1.77
N LEU A 106 2.52 14.78 -1.93
CA LEU A 106 3.62 14.13 -2.66
C LEU A 106 3.69 14.63 -4.11
N GLY A 107 2.54 14.79 -4.77
CA GLY A 107 2.43 15.32 -6.12
C GLY A 107 2.92 16.78 -6.26
N VAL A 108 2.66 17.64 -5.26
CA VAL A 108 3.18 19.00 -5.21
C VAL A 108 4.71 19.00 -5.10
N VAL A 109 5.28 18.19 -4.21
CA VAL A 109 6.72 18.04 -4.03
C VAL A 109 7.40 17.58 -5.33
N THR A 110 6.82 16.59 -6.00
CA THR A 110 7.35 16.03 -7.26
C THR A 110 7.04 16.91 -8.49
N GLY A 111 6.07 17.83 -8.37
CA GLY A 111 5.58 18.69 -9.44
C GLY A 111 4.61 18.02 -10.41
N LEU A 112 4.13 16.84 -10.08
CA LEU A 112 3.06 16.17 -10.82
C LEU A 112 1.73 16.92 -10.65
N VAL A 113 1.51 17.49 -9.46
CA VAL A 113 0.40 18.39 -9.14
C VAL A 113 0.94 19.83 -9.17
N PRO A 114 0.29 20.78 -9.82
CA PRO A 114 -0.96 20.71 -10.62
C PRO A 114 -0.79 20.31 -12.08
N ARG A 115 0.42 20.01 -12.52
CA ARG A 115 0.77 19.96 -13.96
C ARG A 115 -0.02 18.90 -14.74
N PHE A 116 -0.28 17.75 -14.13
CA PHE A 116 -1.03 16.65 -14.76
C PHE A 116 -2.47 16.53 -14.27
N THR A 117 -2.79 17.15 -13.13
CA THR A 117 -4.12 17.04 -12.51
C THR A 117 -4.98 18.28 -12.71
N GLY A 118 -4.37 19.40 -13.14
CA GLY A 118 -5.01 20.71 -13.05
C GLY A 118 -5.12 21.19 -11.59
N GLY A 119 -5.84 22.28 -11.40
CA GLY A 119 -6.02 22.92 -10.09
C GLY A 119 -5.12 24.15 -9.88
N THR A 120 -5.30 24.80 -8.73
CA THR A 120 -4.58 26.03 -8.35
C THR A 120 -3.65 25.76 -7.18
N LEU A 121 -2.35 26.01 -7.38
CA LEU A 121 -1.30 25.92 -6.37
C LEU A 121 -0.85 27.32 -5.95
N SER A 122 -0.79 27.57 -4.66
CA SER A 122 -0.16 28.74 -4.04
C SER A 122 1.04 28.36 -3.19
N GLY A 123 1.87 29.34 -2.82
CA GLY A 123 3.08 29.10 -2.03
C GLY A 123 4.29 28.74 -2.89
N ASP A 124 5.35 28.25 -2.25
CA ASP A 124 6.61 27.91 -2.92
C ASP A 124 7.19 26.58 -2.42
N VAL A 125 7.84 25.86 -3.34
CA VAL A 125 8.59 24.63 -3.06
C VAL A 125 10.06 24.87 -3.41
N LEU A 126 10.92 24.79 -2.40
CA LEU A 126 12.36 25.01 -2.57
C LEU A 126 13.12 23.68 -2.43
N LEU A 127 14.02 23.41 -3.36
CA LEU A 127 14.98 22.30 -3.31
C LEU A 127 16.38 22.87 -3.17
N ASP A 128 17.08 22.54 -2.09
CA ASP A 128 18.36 23.15 -1.71
C ASP A 128 18.31 24.69 -1.72
N GLY A 129 17.18 25.26 -1.26
CA GLY A 129 16.97 26.72 -1.20
C GLY A 129 16.58 27.39 -2.50
N VAL A 130 16.42 26.64 -3.61
CA VAL A 130 16.04 27.16 -4.92
C VAL A 130 14.60 26.76 -5.24
N SER A 131 13.75 27.75 -5.60
CA SER A 131 12.37 27.49 -5.99
C SER A 131 12.26 26.59 -7.21
N ILE A 132 11.45 25.54 -7.11
CA ILE A 132 11.21 24.56 -8.16
C ILE A 132 9.77 24.51 -8.67
N VAL A 133 8.86 25.35 -8.18
CA VAL A 133 7.44 25.33 -8.55
C VAL A 133 7.26 25.42 -10.07
N ARG A 134 8.02 26.26 -10.73
CA ARG A 134 7.96 26.44 -12.20
C ARG A 134 8.81 25.45 -12.99
N THR A 135 9.69 24.69 -12.33
CA THR A 135 10.55 23.70 -12.99
C THR A 135 9.71 22.49 -13.42
N PRO A 136 9.76 22.06 -14.68
CA PRO A 136 9.03 20.87 -15.13
C PRO A 136 9.44 19.59 -14.37
N PRO A 137 8.54 18.65 -14.10
CA PRO A 137 8.86 17.39 -13.39
C PRO A 137 10.06 16.64 -13.98
N ARG A 138 10.16 16.55 -15.32
CA ARG A 138 11.29 15.91 -16.02
C ARG A 138 12.66 16.50 -15.69
N GLU A 139 12.72 17.81 -15.41
CA GLU A 139 13.98 18.51 -15.10
C GLU A 139 14.40 18.35 -13.64
N ARG A 140 13.46 17.99 -12.76
CA ARG A 140 13.72 17.70 -11.33
C ARG A 140 13.77 16.23 -10.99
N ALA A 141 13.36 15.33 -11.91
CA ALA A 141 13.25 13.89 -11.67
C ALA A 141 14.56 13.22 -11.21
N HIS A 142 15.71 13.74 -11.65
CA HIS A 142 17.02 13.26 -11.19
C HIS A 142 17.39 13.71 -9.77
N ARG A 143 16.70 14.73 -9.23
CA ARG A 143 16.93 15.24 -7.88
C ARG A 143 15.85 14.80 -6.89
N ILE A 144 14.63 14.56 -7.39
CA ILE A 144 13.48 14.07 -6.62
C ILE A 144 12.99 12.79 -7.28
N GLY A 145 13.39 11.64 -6.75
CA GLY A 145 12.91 10.33 -7.21
C GLY A 145 11.49 10.09 -6.71
N TYR A 146 10.59 9.61 -7.58
CA TYR A 146 9.21 9.29 -7.22
C TYR A 146 8.86 7.84 -7.55
N VAL A 147 8.30 7.14 -6.59
CA VAL A 147 7.72 5.80 -6.78
C VAL A 147 6.27 5.84 -6.31
N GLY A 148 5.35 5.60 -7.23
CA GLY A 148 3.91 5.59 -6.96
C GLY A 148 3.41 4.27 -6.36
N GLN A 149 2.14 4.25 -6.02
CA GLN A 149 1.46 3.12 -5.38
C GLN A 149 1.49 1.82 -6.22
N ASN A 150 1.51 1.93 -7.54
CA ASN A 150 1.66 0.79 -8.46
C ASN A 150 3.02 0.87 -9.17
N PRO A 151 4.06 0.16 -8.69
CA PRO A 151 5.39 0.22 -9.28
C PRO A 151 5.42 -0.22 -10.75
N ALA A 152 4.63 -1.24 -11.11
CA ALA A 152 4.57 -1.74 -12.48
C ALA A 152 4.06 -0.72 -13.51
N ALA A 153 3.24 0.24 -13.09
CA ALA A 153 2.77 1.31 -13.96
C ALA A 153 3.85 2.34 -14.31
N GLY A 154 4.96 2.36 -13.57
CA GLY A 154 6.11 3.24 -13.79
C GLY A 154 7.19 2.65 -14.69
N PHE A 155 7.17 1.34 -14.96
CA PHE A 155 8.18 0.67 -15.76
C PHE A 155 8.06 1.03 -17.25
N VAL A 156 9.21 1.29 -17.86
CA VAL A 156 9.33 1.73 -19.25
C VAL A 156 9.97 0.64 -20.12
N THR A 157 10.80 -0.21 -19.51
CA THR A 157 11.58 -1.25 -20.20
C THR A 157 11.04 -2.65 -19.91
N ASP A 158 11.68 -3.67 -20.49
CA ASP A 158 11.23 -5.07 -20.30
C ASP A 158 12.03 -5.81 -19.22
N THR A 159 13.28 -5.43 -18.93
CA THR A 159 14.15 -6.13 -17.99
C THR A 159 14.60 -5.25 -16.82
N VAL A 160 14.99 -5.89 -15.70
CA VAL A 160 15.47 -5.19 -14.49
C VAL A 160 16.69 -4.32 -14.80
N GLU A 161 17.68 -4.83 -15.53
CA GLU A 161 18.91 -4.08 -15.84
C GLU A 161 18.62 -2.84 -16.69
N GLU A 162 17.77 -3.00 -17.71
CA GLU A 162 17.35 -1.87 -18.58
C GLU A 162 16.59 -0.81 -17.78
N GLU A 163 15.68 -1.23 -16.89
CA GLU A 163 14.90 -0.31 -16.06
C GLU A 163 15.78 0.48 -15.09
N LEU A 164 16.78 -0.16 -14.48
CA LEU A 164 17.76 0.52 -13.62
C LEU A 164 18.64 1.51 -14.41
N ALA A 165 18.95 1.21 -15.67
CA ALA A 165 19.77 2.06 -16.51
C ALA A 165 18.98 3.24 -17.12
N TYR A 166 17.69 3.07 -17.38
CA TYR A 166 16.86 3.98 -18.17
C TYR A 166 16.95 5.44 -17.75
N GLY A 167 16.78 5.75 -16.45
CA GLY A 167 16.85 7.12 -15.97
C GLY A 167 18.21 7.78 -16.22
N MET A 168 19.29 7.02 -16.09
CA MET A 168 20.65 7.50 -16.36
C MET A 168 20.93 7.72 -17.85
N GLU A 169 20.35 6.89 -18.73
CA GLU A 169 20.40 7.07 -20.18
C GLU A 169 19.72 8.38 -20.59
N GLN A 170 18.55 8.68 -20.01
CA GLN A 170 17.85 9.94 -20.26
C GLN A 170 18.65 11.17 -19.81
N LEU A 171 19.54 11.01 -18.82
CA LEU A 171 20.46 12.05 -18.35
C LEU A 171 21.76 12.10 -19.17
N GLY A 172 21.98 11.17 -20.10
CA GLY A 172 23.19 11.09 -20.91
C GLY A 172 24.45 10.76 -20.12
N LEU A 173 24.35 9.95 -19.07
CA LEU A 173 25.50 9.55 -18.25
C LEU A 173 26.43 8.61 -19.04
N PRO A 174 27.76 8.65 -18.77
CA PRO A 174 28.71 7.75 -19.41
C PRO A 174 28.41 6.27 -19.10
N PRO A 175 28.61 5.34 -20.07
CA PRO A 175 28.33 3.91 -19.88
C PRO A 175 29.01 3.28 -18.66
N ASP A 176 30.26 3.62 -18.39
CA ASP A 176 31.00 3.09 -17.22
C ASP A 176 30.39 3.56 -15.89
N THR A 177 29.85 4.77 -15.85
CA THR A 177 29.14 5.29 -14.68
C THR A 177 27.81 4.58 -14.50
N MET A 178 27.05 4.38 -15.58
CA MET A 178 25.78 3.67 -15.55
C MET A 178 25.99 2.23 -15.06
N ARG A 179 26.96 1.50 -15.64
CA ARG A 179 27.27 0.13 -15.25
C ARG A 179 27.58 0.04 -13.76
N ARG A 180 28.47 0.88 -13.25
CA ARG A 180 28.84 0.89 -11.82
C ARG A 180 27.63 1.13 -10.92
N ARG A 181 26.79 2.13 -11.23
CA ARG A 181 25.60 2.46 -10.43
C ARG A 181 24.53 1.38 -10.49
N VAL A 182 24.38 0.67 -11.62
CA VAL A 182 23.48 -0.49 -11.72
C VAL A 182 23.97 -1.61 -10.81
N GLU A 183 25.29 -1.96 -10.83
CA GLU A 183 25.86 -2.97 -9.94
C GLU A 183 25.65 -2.61 -8.47
N GLU A 184 26.02 -1.39 -8.07
CA GLU A 184 25.85 -0.89 -6.71
C GLU A 184 24.37 -0.96 -6.26
N THR A 185 23.43 -0.62 -7.15
CA THR A 185 22.01 -0.65 -6.83
C THR A 185 21.45 -2.06 -6.74
N LEU A 186 21.86 -2.96 -7.62
CA LEU A 186 21.49 -4.38 -7.57
C LEU A 186 21.91 -5.03 -6.24
N ASP A 187 23.14 -4.76 -5.81
CA ASP A 187 23.67 -5.27 -4.53
C ASP A 187 22.98 -4.62 -3.33
N LEU A 188 22.81 -3.30 -3.34
CA LEU A 188 22.18 -2.55 -2.26
C LEU A 188 20.75 -3.04 -1.98
N LEU A 189 20.01 -3.32 -3.05
CA LEU A 189 18.59 -3.73 -2.97
C LEU A 189 18.43 -5.26 -2.87
N GLY A 190 19.50 -6.03 -2.98
CA GLY A 190 19.46 -7.49 -2.96
C GLY A 190 18.64 -8.06 -4.11
N ILE A 191 18.83 -7.55 -5.34
CA ILE A 191 18.12 -7.96 -6.56
C ILE A 191 19.06 -8.36 -7.69
N ALA A 192 20.32 -8.67 -7.38
CA ALA A 192 21.34 -9.03 -8.38
C ALA A 192 20.96 -10.29 -9.18
N ASP A 193 20.29 -11.24 -8.56
CA ASP A 193 19.75 -12.46 -9.17
C ASP A 193 18.60 -12.21 -10.15
N LEU A 194 17.99 -11.01 -10.10
CA LEU A 194 16.86 -10.62 -10.95
C LEU A 194 17.30 -9.85 -12.20
N ARG A 195 18.59 -9.50 -12.35
CA ARG A 195 19.13 -8.60 -13.39
C ARG A 195 18.51 -8.76 -14.78
N GLY A 196 18.51 -9.97 -15.32
CA GLY A 196 18.02 -10.27 -16.67
C GLY A 196 16.56 -10.71 -16.72
N ARG A 197 15.80 -10.62 -15.61
CA ARG A 197 14.41 -11.08 -15.59
C ARG A 197 13.47 -10.04 -16.21
N ASP A 198 12.44 -10.55 -16.87
CA ASP A 198 11.30 -9.75 -17.35
C ASP A 198 10.54 -9.20 -16.13
N LEU A 199 10.30 -7.88 -16.14
CA LEU A 199 9.66 -7.12 -15.06
C LEU A 199 8.25 -7.64 -14.72
N ARG A 200 7.54 -8.19 -15.72
CA ARG A 200 6.19 -8.76 -15.57
C ARG A 200 6.19 -10.09 -14.81
N THR A 201 7.34 -10.74 -14.70
CA THR A 201 7.49 -12.03 -13.99
C THR A 201 7.87 -11.86 -12.52
N LEU A 202 8.11 -10.63 -12.08
CA LEU A 202 8.53 -10.30 -10.73
C LEU A 202 7.36 -10.32 -9.75
N SER A 203 7.63 -10.74 -8.51
CA SER A 203 6.68 -10.54 -7.40
C SER A 203 6.51 -9.05 -7.08
N GLY A 204 5.39 -8.68 -6.42
CA GLY A 204 5.14 -7.29 -6.04
C GLY A 204 6.29 -6.65 -5.23
N GLY A 205 6.90 -7.39 -4.28
CA GLY A 205 8.05 -6.92 -3.51
C GLY A 205 9.32 -6.76 -4.36
N GLN A 206 9.53 -7.64 -5.34
CA GLN A 206 10.63 -7.49 -6.31
C GLN A 206 10.40 -6.28 -7.20
N GLN A 207 9.18 -6.10 -7.73
CA GLN A 207 8.81 -4.92 -8.52
C GLN A 207 9.01 -3.62 -7.74
N GLN A 208 8.63 -3.60 -6.46
CA GLN A 208 8.82 -2.43 -5.61
C GLN A 208 10.30 -2.09 -5.42
N ARG A 209 11.17 -3.09 -5.17
CA ARG A 209 12.61 -2.87 -5.05
C ARG A 209 13.23 -2.38 -6.36
N VAL A 210 12.80 -2.94 -7.50
CA VAL A 210 13.25 -2.45 -8.83
C VAL A 210 12.82 -1.02 -9.06
N ALA A 211 11.57 -0.65 -8.76
CA ALA A 211 11.09 0.72 -8.90
C ALA A 211 11.83 1.72 -8.00
N ILE A 212 12.17 1.33 -6.77
CA ILE A 212 13.05 2.14 -5.91
C ILE A 212 14.45 2.24 -6.55
N GLY A 213 14.98 1.15 -7.07
CA GLY A 213 16.29 1.10 -7.73
C GLY A 213 16.38 1.99 -8.95
N SER A 214 15.35 1.99 -9.81
CA SER A 214 15.34 2.78 -11.05
C SER A 214 15.45 4.29 -10.80
N VAL A 215 14.88 4.78 -9.70
CA VAL A 215 15.05 6.18 -9.30
C VAL A 215 16.33 6.43 -8.51
N LEU A 216 16.80 5.44 -7.74
CA LEU A 216 17.99 5.55 -6.89
C LEU A 216 19.29 5.65 -7.69
N THR A 217 19.38 4.98 -8.85
CA THR A 217 20.54 5.04 -9.78
C THR A 217 20.86 6.47 -10.25
N MET A 218 19.88 7.38 -10.21
CA MET A 218 20.08 8.79 -10.53
C MET A 218 20.70 9.59 -9.37
N HIS A 219 20.85 9.01 -8.17
CA HIS A 219 21.32 9.64 -6.93
C HIS A 219 20.47 10.85 -6.53
N PRO A 220 19.17 10.68 -6.30
CA PRO A 220 18.29 11.77 -5.93
C PRO A 220 18.63 12.34 -4.54
N ARG A 221 18.33 13.63 -4.34
CA ARG A 221 18.42 14.28 -3.01
C ARG A 221 17.25 13.90 -2.10
N LEU A 222 16.08 13.64 -2.71
CA LEU A 222 14.86 13.23 -2.02
C LEU A 222 14.22 12.07 -2.76
N LEU A 223 13.84 11.03 -2.02
CA LEU A 223 13.02 9.92 -2.49
C LEU A 223 11.60 10.09 -1.97
N VAL A 224 10.63 10.17 -2.86
CA VAL A 224 9.20 10.31 -2.55
C VAL A 224 8.49 9.00 -2.88
N LEU A 225 7.84 8.40 -1.89
CA LEU A 225 7.20 7.09 -2.00
C LEU A 225 5.72 7.18 -1.61
N ASP A 226 4.84 6.75 -2.52
CA ASP A 226 3.40 6.71 -2.25
C ASP A 226 2.96 5.26 -1.99
N GLU A 227 2.71 4.92 -0.73
CA GLU A 227 2.28 3.61 -0.22
C GLU A 227 3.17 2.43 -0.68
N PRO A 228 4.50 2.50 -0.47
CA PRO A 228 5.43 1.49 -1.00
C PRO A 228 5.23 0.08 -0.43
N THR A 229 4.46 -0.09 0.66
CA THR A 229 4.24 -1.40 1.28
C THR A 229 2.80 -1.91 1.17
N SER A 230 1.89 -1.18 0.50
CA SER A 230 0.45 -1.47 0.51
C SER A 230 0.09 -2.81 -0.12
N ALA A 231 0.79 -3.21 -1.20
CA ALA A 231 0.55 -4.45 -1.96
C ALA A 231 1.44 -5.62 -1.53
N LEU A 232 2.26 -5.44 -0.47
CA LEU A 232 3.27 -6.40 -0.06
C LEU A 232 2.80 -7.23 1.12
N ASP A 233 3.18 -8.51 1.11
CA ASP A 233 3.07 -9.34 2.31
C ASP A 233 4.02 -8.83 3.42
N PRO A 234 3.85 -9.26 4.68
CA PRO A 234 4.64 -8.74 5.78
C PRO A 234 6.15 -8.85 5.58
N THR A 235 6.64 -9.96 5.04
CA THR A 235 8.07 -10.19 4.82
C THR A 235 8.64 -9.24 3.76
N ALA A 236 7.97 -9.14 2.61
CA ALA A 236 8.40 -8.24 1.54
C ALA A 236 8.35 -6.75 1.96
N ALA A 237 7.35 -6.38 2.78
CA ALA A 237 7.26 -5.03 3.32
C ALA A 237 8.41 -4.72 4.31
N GLU A 238 8.79 -5.66 5.18
CA GLU A 238 9.93 -5.52 6.08
C GLU A 238 11.25 -5.38 5.31
N GLU A 239 11.43 -6.11 4.20
CA GLU A 239 12.62 -5.98 3.33
C GLU A 239 12.70 -4.58 2.68
N VAL A 240 11.59 -4.05 2.18
CA VAL A 240 11.54 -2.70 1.61
C VAL A 240 11.85 -1.65 2.68
N LEU A 241 11.26 -1.75 3.87
CA LEU A 241 11.50 -0.80 4.97
C LEU A 241 12.94 -0.87 5.49
N ALA A 242 13.52 -2.06 5.61
CA ALA A 242 14.93 -2.23 5.97
C ALA A 242 15.84 -1.58 4.93
N THR A 243 15.49 -1.68 3.65
CA THR A 243 16.20 -1.01 2.56
C THR A 243 16.12 0.52 2.71
N LEU A 244 14.90 1.07 2.93
CA LEU A 244 14.72 2.51 3.13
C LEU A 244 15.51 3.02 4.34
N THR A 245 15.51 2.27 5.43
CA THR A 245 16.29 2.60 6.63
C THR A 245 17.79 2.69 6.32
N ARG A 246 18.33 1.75 5.53
CA ARG A 246 19.74 1.81 5.09
C ARG A 246 20.01 3.01 4.18
N LEU A 247 19.08 3.34 3.26
CA LEU A 247 19.24 4.51 2.38
C LEU A 247 19.33 5.81 3.20
N VAL A 248 18.54 5.91 4.24
CA VAL A 248 18.52 7.10 5.13
C VAL A 248 19.78 7.13 6.00
N HIS A 249 20.07 6.07 6.75
CA HIS A 249 21.12 6.11 7.77
C HIS A 249 22.54 5.94 7.20
N ASP A 250 22.72 5.11 6.16
CA ASP A 250 24.04 4.79 5.63
C ASP A 250 24.41 5.68 4.43
N LEU A 251 23.44 6.10 3.62
CA LEU A 251 23.68 6.87 2.41
C LEU A 251 23.21 8.34 2.51
N GLY A 252 22.54 8.73 3.61
CA GLY A 252 22.05 10.09 3.82
C GLY A 252 20.97 10.53 2.84
N VAL A 253 20.27 9.59 2.19
CA VAL A 253 19.15 9.89 1.30
C VAL A 253 17.95 10.33 2.13
N SER A 254 17.36 11.49 1.82
CA SER A 254 16.13 11.93 2.49
C SER A 254 14.92 11.22 1.88
N VAL A 255 13.96 10.84 2.71
CA VAL A 255 12.78 10.07 2.29
C VAL A 255 11.50 10.75 2.77
N LEU A 256 10.56 10.97 1.84
CA LEU A 256 9.18 11.35 2.14
C LEU A 256 8.25 10.20 1.76
N VAL A 257 7.64 9.55 2.73
CA VAL A 257 6.81 8.35 2.49
C VAL A 257 5.39 8.56 3.00
N ALA A 258 4.39 8.32 2.14
CA ALA A 258 3.00 8.21 2.57
C ALA A 258 2.66 6.74 2.80
N GLU A 259 2.03 6.42 3.93
CA GLU A 259 1.61 5.06 4.26
C GLU A 259 0.30 5.03 5.07
N HIS A 260 -0.48 3.97 4.83
CA HIS A 260 -1.70 3.66 5.59
C HIS A 260 -1.43 2.72 6.76
N ARG A 261 -0.47 1.79 6.62
CA ARG A 261 -0.09 0.84 7.67
C ARG A 261 0.99 1.44 8.56
N LEU A 262 0.56 2.33 9.46
CA LEU A 262 1.46 3.08 10.33
C LEU A 262 2.32 2.19 11.24
N GLU A 263 1.79 1.03 11.63
CA GLU A 263 2.51 0.05 12.44
C GLU A 263 3.84 -0.42 11.82
N ARG A 264 3.96 -0.28 10.51
CA ARG A 264 5.17 -0.67 9.77
C ARG A 264 6.21 0.44 9.75
N VAL A 265 5.81 1.69 9.55
CA VAL A 265 6.70 2.81 9.22
C VAL A 265 7.02 3.68 10.43
N VAL A 266 6.05 3.89 11.34
CA VAL A 266 6.23 4.73 12.54
C VAL A 266 7.51 4.40 13.34
N PRO A 267 7.93 3.13 13.50
CA PRO A 267 9.15 2.82 14.24
C PRO A 267 10.44 3.36 13.60
N PHE A 268 10.42 3.73 12.33
CA PHE A 268 11.58 4.17 11.55
C PHE A 268 11.52 5.66 11.16
N ALA A 269 10.36 6.31 11.38
CA ALA A 269 10.16 7.70 11.01
C ALA A 269 10.80 8.64 12.03
N ASP A 270 11.66 9.55 11.54
CA ASP A 270 12.23 10.63 12.35
C ASP A 270 11.18 11.68 12.66
N ARG A 271 10.35 12.02 11.67
CA ARG A 271 9.25 12.98 11.81
C ARG A 271 8.00 12.48 11.09
N MET A 272 6.89 13.02 11.51
CA MET A 272 5.57 12.74 10.95
C MET A 272 4.92 14.04 10.47
N CYS A 273 4.32 13.98 9.31
CA CYS A 273 3.50 15.01 8.70
C CYS A 273 2.06 14.49 8.71
N LEU A 274 1.25 14.96 9.67
CA LEU A 274 -0.13 14.53 9.86
C LEU A 274 -1.08 15.48 9.14
N LEU A 275 -1.74 14.98 8.09
CA LEU A 275 -2.80 15.71 7.41
C LEU A 275 -4.10 15.56 8.19
N GLY A 276 -4.64 16.71 8.61
CA GLY A 276 -5.91 16.84 9.31
C GLY A 276 -7.04 17.28 8.37
N GLY A 277 -8.22 17.50 8.94
CA GLY A 277 -9.34 18.09 8.19
C GLY A 277 -9.01 19.50 7.67
N ALA A 278 -9.71 19.89 6.59
CA ALA A 278 -9.55 21.19 5.92
C ALA A 278 -8.14 21.46 5.35
N GLY A 279 -7.39 20.43 4.97
CA GLY A 279 -6.08 20.54 4.29
C GLY A 279 -4.93 21.02 5.19
N ARG A 280 -5.13 21.13 6.50
CA ARG A 280 -4.08 21.53 7.44
C ARG A 280 -3.13 20.40 7.77
N VAL A 281 -1.87 20.75 7.97
CA VAL A 281 -0.79 19.83 8.25
C VAL A 281 -0.15 20.13 9.60
N HIS A 282 0.08 19.09 10.39
CA HIS A 282 0.85 19.16 11.63
C HIS A 282 2.13 18.36 11.47
N VAL A 283 3.28 18.98 11.73
CA VAL A 283 4.59 18.35 11.60
C VAL A 283 5.26 18.27 12.97
N GLY A 284 5.76 17.09 13.34
CA GLY A 284 6.40 16.88 14.64
C GLY A 284 6.92 15.46 14.82
N GLU A 285 7.36 15.13 16.02
CA GLU A 285 7.77 13.77 16.37
C GLU A 285 6.56 12.81 16.36
N PRO A 286 6.71 11.58 15.83
CA PRO A 286 5.59 10.62 15.77
C PRO A 286 4.93 10.37 17.13
N GLY A 287 5.74 10.28 18.21
CA GLY A 287 5.25 10.06 19.57
C GLY A 287 4.35 11.16 20.11
N GLU A 288 4.57 12.41 19.70
CA GLU A 288 3.77 13.57 20.09
C GLU A 288 2.48 13.65 19.27
N LEU A 289 2.60 13.58 17.93
CA LEU A 289 1.46 13.69 17.04
C LEU A 289 0.47 12.54 17.21
N LEU A 290 0.97 11.34 17.47
CA LEU A 290 0.14 10.17 17.72
C LEU A 290 -0.63 10.22 19.05
N VAL A 291 -0.43 11.20 19.91
CA VAL A 291 -1.28 11.39 21.12
C VAL A 291 -2.73 11.70 20.73
N THR A 292 -2.92 12.54 19.71
CA THR A 292 -4.23 13.05 19.30
C THR A 292 -4.62 12.66 17.88
N SER A 293 -3.74 12.01 17.12
CA SER A 293 -4.00 11.62 15.74
C SER A 293 -5.28 10.77 15.64
N PRO A 294 -6.17 11.04 14.68
CA PRO A 294 -7.36 10.23 14.44
C PRO A 294 -7.00 8.85 13.85
N VAL A 295 -5.77 8.71 13.37
CA VAL A 295 -5.24 7.48 12.76
C VAL A 295 -4.04 7.03 13.58
N ALA A 296 -4.10 5.84 14.16
CA ALA A 296 -3.02 5.32 15.00
C ALA A 296 -2.91 3.79 14.88
N PRO A 297 -1.70 3.23 14.98
CA PRO A 297 -1.53 1.77 15.05
C PRO A 297 -2.06 1.21 16.38
N PRO A 298 -2.44 -0.10 16.42
CA PRO A 298 -3.05 -0.72 17.61
C PRO A 298 -2.23 -0.59 18.89
N ILE A 299 -0.89 -0.63 18.82
CA ILE A 299 -0.04 -0.43 20.02
C ILE A 299 -0.15 0.98 20.58
N VAL A 300 -0.33 1.98 19.75
CA VAL A 300 -0.54 3.36 20.18
C VAL A 300 -1.94 3.52 20.78
N GLU A 301 -2.97 2.94 20.15
CA GLU A 301 -4.33 2.92 20.72
C GLU A 301 -4.34 2.21 22.09
N LEU A 302 -3.63 1.08 22.21
CA LEU A 302 -3.44 0.38 23.49
C LEU A 302 -2.74 1.28 24.53
N GLY A 303 -1.67 1.98 24.09
CA GLY A 303 -0.94 2.92 24.96
C GLY A 303 -1.80 4.09 25.45
N ARG A 304 -2.65 4.64 24.57
CA ARG A 304 -3.63 5.68 24.94
C ARG A 304 -4.63 5.15 25.98
N ALA A 305 -5.20 3.98 25.73
CA ALA A 305 -6.17 3.33 26.60
C ALA A 305 -5.58 2.97 27.97
N ALA A 306 -4.33 2.54 28.02
CA ALA A 306 -3.61 2.21 29.24
C ALA A 306 -2.98 3.43 29.95
N GLY A 307 -3.10 4.64 29.37
CA GLY A 307 -2.54 5.86 29.92
C GLY A 307 -1.01 5.94 29.90
N TRP A 308 -0.34 5.18 29.00
CA TRP A 308 1.11 5.18 28.94
C TRP A 308 1.69 6.49 28.40
N ARG A 309 2.78 6.94 29.03
CA ARG A 309 3.57 8.09 28.60
C ARG A 309 5.08 7.80 28.80
N PRO A 310 5.93 7.95 27.75
CA PRO A 310 5.58 8.24 26.36
C PRO A 310 4.79 7.11 25.70
N LEU A 311 4.10 7.40 24.58
CA LEU A 311 3.42 6.36 23.80
C LEU A 311 4.43 5.41 23.16
N PRO A 312 4.17 4.09 23.15
CA PRO A 312 5.03 3.14 22.47
C PRO A 312 4.87 3.25 20.95
N LEU A 313 5.98 3.30 20.23
CA LEU A 313 5.99 3.34 18.77
C LEU A 313 6.32 1.97 18.14
N ASN A 314 6.75 1.01 18.95
CA ASN A 314 7.06 -0.35 18.54
C ASN A 314 6.66 -1.38 19.61
N VAL A 315 6.59 -2.66 19.20
CA VAL A 315 6.17 -3.77 20.07
C VAL A 315 7.11 -3.94 21.27
N ARG A 316 8.41 -3.72 21.10
CA ARG A 316 9.40 -3.87 22.18
C ARG A 316 9.12 -2.90 23.33
N ASP A 317 8.88 -1.64 23.01
CA ASP A 317 8.62 -0.61 24.02
C ASP A 317 7.23 -0.80 24.65
N ALA A 318 6.22 -1.18 23.84
CA ALA A 318 4.91 -1.53 24.35
C ALA A 318 4.97 -2.71 25.36
N ARG A 319 5.77 -3.75 25.08
CA ARG A 319 5.98 -4.88 26.02
C ARG A 319 6.60 -4.43 27.35
N ARG A 320 7.51 -3.46 27.32
CA ARG A 320 8.12 -2.92 28.56
C ARG A 320 7.08 -2.19 29.41
N LEU A 321 6.22 -1.39 28.79
CA LEU A 321 5.16 -0.65 29.46
C LEU A 321 4.02 -1.57 29.92
N ALA A 322 3.77 -2.65 29.20
CA ALA A 322 2.72 -3.63 29.50
C ALA A 322 3.06 -4.57 30.66
N ARG A 323 4.28 -4.51 31.25
CA ARG A 323 4.63 -5.34 32.41
C ARG A 323 3.63 -5.13 33.55
N GLY A 324 2.99 -6.22 33.99
CA GLY A 324 1.93 -6.18 35.01
C GLY A 324 0.53 -5.87 34.46
N LEU A 325 0.37 -5.32 33.26
CA LEU A 325 -0.96 -5.12 32.67
C LEU A 325 -1.60 -6.46 32.31
N ALA A 326 -0.87 -7.35 31.63
CA ALA A 326 -1.35 -8.68 31.27
C ALA A 326 -1.82 -9.48 32.51
N GLN A 327 -1.08 -9.39 33.62
CA GLN A 327 -1.46 -10.05 34.89
C GLN A 327 -2.74 -9.45 35.48
N ARG A 328 -2.91 -8.12 35.44
CA ARG A 328 -4.13 -7.44 35.92
C ARG A 328 -5.35 -7.79 35.08
N LEU A 329 -5.18 -7.88 33.76
CA LEU A 329 -6.29 -8.23 32.86
C LEU A 329 -6.82 -9.65 33.08
N GLY A 330 -5.95 -10.60 33.50
CA GLY A 330 -6.31 -11.99 33.70
C GLY A 330 -6.60 -12.72 32.38
N SER A 331 -7.31 -13.83 32.48
CA SER A 331 -7.79 -14.61 31.34
C SER A 331 -9.15 -14.10 30.84
N LEU A 332 -9.41 -14.22 29.56
CA LEU A 332 -10.77 -14.14 29.02
C LEU A 332 -11.48 -15.48 29.22
N PRO A 333 -12.79 -15.49 29.47
CA PRO A 333 -13.55 -16.74 29.49
C PRO A 333 -13.40 -17.42 28.11
N GLU A 334 -13.11 -18.71 28.15
CA GLU A 334 -13.09 -19.55 26.95
C GLU A 334 -14.55 -19.83 26.57
N VAL A 335 -14.99 -19.27 25.46
CA VAL A 335 -16.32 -19.51 24.90
C VAL A 335 -16.15 -20.63 23.88
N GLU A 336 -16.50 -21.86 24.24
CA GLU A 336 -16.68 -22.92 23.26
C GLU A 336 -17.95 -22.64 22.44
N GLU A 337 -17.78 -22.12 21.25
CA GLU A 337 -18.88 -22.03 20.29
C GLU A 337 -19.05 -23.39 19.58
N PRO A 338 -20.28 -23.91 19.49
CA PRO A 338 -20.52 -25.13 18.74
C PRO A 338 -20.09 -24.97 17.30
N ALA A 339 -19.52 -26.02 16.71
CA ALA A 339 -19.11 -26.02 15.30
C ALA A 339 -20.35 -25.75 14.43
N PRO A 340 -20.35 -24.69 13.59
CA PRO A 340 -21.49 -24.36 12.75
C PRO A 340 -21.67 -25.41 11.66
N GLU A 341 -22.92 -25.57 11.17
CA GLU A 341 -23.16 -26.38 9.98
C GLU A 341 -22.37 -25.82 8.79
N PRO A 342 -21.68 -26.68 8.04
CA PRO A 342 -20.87 -26.22 6.91
C PRO A 342 -21.77 -25.77 5.75
N ALA A 343 -21.73 -24.48 5.42
CA ALA A 343 -22.34 -23.93 4.20
C ALA A 343 -21.50 -24.25 2.94
N VAL A 344 -20.20 -24.39 3.11
CA VAL A 344 -19.27 -24.80 2.04
C VAL A 344 -18.49 -26.02 2.49
N ALA A 345 -18.47 -27.07 1.68
CA ALA A 345 -17.65 -28.26 1.89
C ALA A 345 -16.74 -28.47 0.68
N VAL A 346 -15.45 -28.64 0.93
CA VAL A 346 -14.41 -28.85 -0.07
C VAL A 346 -13.69 -30.14 0.23
N ARG A 347 -13.49 -30.99 -0.79
CA ARG A 347 -12.80 -32.26 -0.66
C ARG A 347 -11.76 -32.42 -1.74
N ARG A 348 -10.51 -32.62 -1.31
CA ARG A 348 -9.35 -32.91 -2.15
C ARG A 348 -9.23 -31.97 -3.36
N LEU A 349 -9.46 -30.66 -3.12
CA LEU A 349 -9.41 -29.65 -4.17
C LEU A 349 -7.97 -29.43 -4.63
N ALA A 350 -7.76 -29.55 -5.93
CA ALA A 350 -6.48 -29.28 -6.57
C ALA A 350 -6.67 -28.27 -7.71
N VAL A 351 -5.73 -27.32 -7.82
CA VAL A 351 -5.67 -26.32 -8.90
C VAL A 351 -4.26 -26.25 -9.45
N VAL A 352 -4.14 -26.42 -10.78
CA VAL A 352 -2.86 -26.38 -11.50
C VAL A 352 -2.95 -25.33 -12.61
N HIS A 353 -1.98 -24.46 -12.71
CA HIS A 353 -1.80 -23.47 -13.76
C HIS A 353 -0.52 -23.78 -14.55
N GLY A 354 -0.67 -24.36 -15.74
CA GLY A 354 0.47 -24.86 -16.50
C GLY A 354 1.24 -25.92 -15.71
N GLU A 355 2.50 -25.65 -15.37
CA GLU A 355 3.34 -26.53 -14.56
C GLU A 355 3.26 -26.24 -13.04
N THR A 356 2.59 -25.15 -12.64
CA THR A 356 2.54 -24.72 -11.24
C THR A 356 1.32 -25.29 -10.53
N VAL A 357 1.55 -26.06 -9.46
CA VAL A 357 0.49 -26.53 -8.55
C VAL A 357 0.20 -25.41 -7.55
N ALA A 358 -0.92 -24.70 -7.76
CA ALA A 358 -1.33 -23.58 -6.95
C ALA A 358 -2.12 -23.98 -5.70
N VAL A 359 -2.91 -25.06 -5.77
CA VAL A 359 -3.66 -25.65 -4.65
C VAL A 359 -3.49 -27.16 -4.73
N ARG A 360 -3.17 -27.77 -3.58
CA ARG A 360 -2.80 -29.18 -3.49
C ARG A 360 -3.67 -29.89 -2.46
N ASP A 361 -4.57 -30.74 -2.92
CA ASP A 361 -5.37 -31.71 -2.14
C ASP A 361 -6.06 -31.07 -0.88
N VAL A 362 -6.62 -29.86 -1.04
CA VAL A 362 -7.19 -29.09 0.07
C VAL A 362 -8.56 -29.63 0.46
N ASP A 363 -8.69 -29.97 1.75
CA ASP A 363 -9.95 -30.19 2.44
C ASP A 363 -10.26 -29.01 3.35
N LEU A 364 -11.46 -28.42 3.24
CA LEU A 364 -11.92 -27.37 4.15
C LEU A 364 -13.45 -27.32 4.25
N ALA A 365 -13.94 -26.72 5.34
CA ALA A 365 -15.35 -26.41 5.50
C ALA A 365 -15.49 -24.95 5.98
N LEU A 366 -16.47 -24.22 5.44
CA LEU A 366 -16.82 -22.88 5.90
C LEU A 366 -18.20 -22.92 6.55
N GLY A 367 -18.28 -22.46 7.79
CA GLY A 367 -19.52 -22.38 8.53
C GLY A 367 -20.44 -21.28 8.05
N GLY A 368 -21.73 -21.55 7.98
CA GLY A 368 -22.73 -20.49 7.85
C GLY A 368 -22.73 -19.60 9.10
N GLY A 369 -22.91 -18.29 8.90
CA GLY A 369 -22.92 -17.34 10.02
C GLY A 369 -21.54 -16.96 10.56
N ARG A 370 -20.46 -17.32 9.88
CA ARG A 370 -19.08 -17.07 10.34
C ARG A 370 -18.25 -16.36 9.28
N VAL A 371 -17.27 -15.60 9.75
CA VAL A 371 -16.21 -15.02 8.93
C VAL A 371 -14.95 -15.86 9.09
N THR A 372 -14.50 -16.48 8.01
CA THR A 372 -13.24 -17.22 7.96
C THR A 372 -12.17 -16.39 7.23
N ALA A 373 -11.03 -16.19 7.85
CA ALA A 373 -9.88 -15.56 7.19
C ALA A 373 -9.00 -16.62 6.53
N LEU A 374 -8.64 -16.41 5.27
CA LEU A 374 -7.66 -17.22 4.54
C LEU A 374 -6.33 -16.45 4.50
N MET A 375 -5.38 -16.86 5.31
CA MET A 375 -4.07 -16.24 5.45
C MET A 375 -2.99 -17.03 4.69
N GLY A 376 -1.89 -16.37 4.38
CA GLY A 376 -0.73 -16.97 3.71
C GLY A 376 0.06 -15.94 2.93
N ARG A 377 1.31 -16.26 2.57
CA ARG A 377 2.18 -15.37 1.79
C ARG A 377 1.62 -15.15 0.38
N ASN A 378 2.14 -14.12 -0.30
CA ASN A 378 1.87 -13.94 -1.73
C ASN A 378 2.36 -15.18 -2.50
N GLY A 379 1.54 -15.65 -3.46
CA GLY A 379 1.83 -16.89 -4.21
C GLY A 379 1.48 -18.20 -3.49
N SER A 380 0.94 -18.19 -2.26
CA SER A 380 0.56 -19.43 -1.56
C SER A 380 -0.68 -20.15 -2.13
N GLY A 381 -1.36 -19.58 -3.13
CA GLY A 381 -2.53 -20.18 -3.78
C GLY A 381 -3.89 -19.62 -3.34
N LYS A 382 -3.95 -18.57 -2.51
CA LYS A 382 -5.21 -17.99 -1.97
C LYS A 382 -6.21 -17.61 -3.06
N SER A 383 -5.78 -16.80 -4.03
CA SER A 383 -6.64 -16.37 -5.13
C SER A 383 -7.10 -17.57 -5.98
N SER A 384 -6.21 -18.52 -6.28
CA SER A 384 -6.57 -19.75 -7.01
C SER A 384 -7.63 -20.57 -6.28
N LEU A 385 -7.50 -20.69 -4.96
CA LEU A 385 -8.48 -21.35 -4.11
C LEU A 385 -9.84 -20.63 -4.17
N ILE A 386 -9.86 -19.31 -3.99
CA ILE A 386 -11.08 -18.49 -4.04
C ILE A 386 -11.81 -18.62 -5.38
N TRP A 387 -11.09 -18.50 -6.50
CA TRP A 387 -11.67 -18.64 -7.83
C TRP A 387 -12.20 -20.06 -8.09
N ALA A 388 -11.51 -21.10 -7.60
CA ALA A 388 -11.98 -22.48 -7.67
C ALA A 388 -13.23 -22.70 -6.80
N LEU A 389 -13.32 -22.10 -5.61
CA LEU A 389 -14.50 -22.14 -4.75
C LEU A 389 -15.71 -21.49 -5.42
N GLN A 390 -15.51 -20.32 -6.05
CA GLN A 390 -16.57 -19.62 -6.77
C GLN A 390 -17.04 -20.38 -8.01
N GLY A 391 -16.20 -21.27 -8.57
CA GLY A 391 -16.55 -22.15 -9.69
C GLY A 391 -16.30 -21.55 -11.08
N SER A 392 -15.64 -20.38 -11.20
CA SER A 392 -15.17 -19.82 -12.48
C SER A 392 -13.69 -20.12 -12.72
N GLY A 393 -12.92 -20.38 -11.65
CA GLY A 393 -11.52 -20.80 -11.77
C GLY A 393 -11.36 -22.28 -12.15
N PRO A 394 -10.18 -22.63 -12.69
CA PRO A 394 -9.89 -24.02 -13.04
C PRO A 394 -9.84 -24.91 -11.80
N ARG A 395 -10.27 -26.15 -11.95
CA ARG A 395 -10.12 -27.22 -10.96
C ARG A 395 -9.49 -28.42 -11.67
N SER A 396 -8.36 -28.88 -11.14
CA SER A 396 -7.66 -30.06 -11.67
C SER A 396 -8.11 -31.35 -10.97
N GLY A 397 -8.75 -31.22 -9.79
CA GLY A 397 -9.28 -32.34 -9.00
C GLY A 397 -10.14 -31.86 -7.84
N GLY A 398 -10.79 -32.82 -7.18
CA GLY A 398 -11.59 -32.56 -5.98
C GLY A 398 -13.04 -32.13 -6.26
N ARG A 399 -13.73 -31.77 -5.18
CA ARG A 399 -15.16 -31.39 -5.20
C ARG A 399 -15.38 -30.18 -4.31
N VAL A 400 -16.25 -29.28 -4.76
CA VAL A 400 -16.75 -28.14 -3.99
C VAL A 400 -18.27 -28.25 -3.95
N SER A 401 -18.85 -28.09 -2.77
CA SER A 401 -20.29 -28.09 -2.57
C SER A 401 -20.68 -26.89 -1.71
N VAL A 402 -21.62 -26.11 -2.16
CA VAL A 402 -22.24 -25.01 -1.44
C VAL A 402 -23.72 -25.35 -1.25
N ASP A 403 -24.14 -25.58 -0.02
CA ASP A 403 -25.48 -26.07 0.33
C ASP A 403 -25.91 -27.26 -0.59
N GLY A 404 -25.00 -28.20 -0.83
CA GLY A 404 -25.24 -29.39 -1.69
C GLY A 404 -25.05 -29.18 -3.18
N THR A 405 -24.82 -27.96 -3.66
CA THR A 405 -24.68 -27.62 -5.08
C THR A 405 -23.23 -27.29 -5.46
N ASP A 406 -22.73 -27.80 -6.58
CA ASP A 406 -21.43 -27.39 -7.12
C ASP A 406 -21.57 -26.09 -7.93
N PRO A 407 -20.94 -24.98 -7.52
CA PRO A 407 -21.04 -23.70 -8.24
C PRO A 407 -20.54 -23.76 -9.69
N ALA A 408 -19.59 -24.65 -10.00
CA ALA A 408 -19.04 -24.78 -11.36
C ALA A 408 -20.07 -25.33 -12.37
N GLN A 409 -21.10 -26.01 -11.90
CA GLN A 409 -22.17 -26.58 -12.74
C GLN A 409 -23.29 -25.59 -13.04
N LEU A 410 -23.28 -24.42 -12.37
CA LEU A 410 -24.34 -23.41 -12.52
C LEU A 410 -24.04 -22.46 -13.69
N THR A 411 -25.10 -21.85 -14.21
CA THR A 411 -24.97 -20.69 -15.10
C THR A 411 -24.27 -19.53 -14.37
N ALA A 412 -23.73 -18.58 -15.12
CA ALA A 412 -23.06 -17.41 -14.52
C ALA A 412 -23.97 -16.63 -13.55
N ALA A 413 -25.27 -16.51 -13.85
CA ALA A 413 -26.25 -15.87 -12.97
C ALA A 413 -26.53 -16.69 -11.71
N GLY A 414 -26.77 -18.01 -11.85
CA GLY A 414 -26.97 -18.92 -10.71
C GLY A 414 -25.74 -18.97 -9.80
N ARG A 415 -24.55 -18.98 -10.38
CA ARG A 415 -23.29 -18.95 -9.63
C ARG A 415 -23.14 -17.68 -8.82
N ARG A 416 -23.41 -16.48 -9.41
CA ARG A 416 -23.37 -15.21 -8.67
C ARG A 416 -24.40 -15.14 -7.54
N ALA A 417 -25.57 -15.73 -7.72
CA ALA A 417 -26.60 -15.81 -6.69
C ALA A 417 -26.23 -16.78 -5.54
N LEU A 418 -25.40 -17.79 -5.81
CA LEU A 418 -24.94 -18.75 -4.80
C LEU A 418 -23.65 -18.26 -4.12
N VAL A 419 -22.63 -17.85 -4.92
CA VAL A 419 -21.31 -17.45 -4.44
C VAL A 419 -20.91 -16.11 -5.06
N GLY A 420 -20.93 -15.07 -4.25
CA GLY A 420 -20.42 -13.75 -4.61
C GLY A 420 -18.89 -13.71 -4.46
N LEU A 421 -18.20 -13.06 -5.39
CA LEU A 421 -16.75 -12.88 -5.35
C LEU A 421 -16.41 -11.41 -5.57
N VAL A 422 -15.63 -10.85 -4.63
CA VAL A 422 -14.93 -9.57 -4.76
C VAL A 422 -13.47 -9.86 -5.09
N PRO A 423 -12.99 -9.58 -6.31
CA PRO A 423 -11.62 -9.84 -6.71
C PRO A 423 -10.63 -8.85 -6.04
N GLN A 424 -9.33 -9.18 -6.08
CA GLN A 424 -8.26 -8.37 -5.52
C GLN A 424 -8.21 -6.94 -6.11
N ASN A 425 -8.45 -6.80 -7.40
CA ASN A 425 -8.63 -5.50 -8.04
C ASN A 425 -10.13 -5.26 -8.26
N ALA A 426 -10.74 -4.46 -7.42
CA ALA A 426 -12.16 -4.14 -7.51
C ALA A 426 -12.55 -3.52 -8.87
N ALA A 427 -11.63 -2.79 -9.53
CA ALA A 427 -11.87 -2.18 -10.83
C ALA A 427 -12.17 -3.19 -11.94
N ASP A 428 -11.77 -4.47 -11.79
CA ASP A 428 -12.01 -5.52 -12.79
C ASP A 428 -13.48 -5.90 -12.95
N LEU A 429 -14.34 -5.43 -12.04
CA LEU A 429 -15.80 -5.61 -12.12
C LEU A 429 -16.56 -4.35 -12.56
N LEU A 430 -15.85 -3.26 -12.89
CA LEU A 430 -16.43 -1.97 -13.23
C LEU A 430 -16.13 -1.64 -14.71
N TYR A 431 -17.16 -1.58 -15.53
CA TYR A 431 -17.03 -1.46 -16.98
C TYR A 431 -17.79 -0.27 -17.58
N LEU A 432 -18.67 0.39 -16.78
CA LEU A 432 -19.57 1.42 -17.25
C LEU A 432 -19.07 2.82 -16.87
N GLU A 433 -19.65 3.85 -17.48
CA GLU A 433 -19.18 5.23 -17.36
C GLU A 433 -19.62 5.89 -16.04
N THR A 434 -20.69 5.41 -15.42
CA THR A 434 -21.24 6.01 -14.21
C THR A 434 -21.57 4.99 -13.12
N VAL A 435 -21.52 5.42 -11.86
CA VAL A 435 -21.96 4.63 -10.70
C VAL A 435 -23.42 4.19 -10.84
N ALA A 436 -24.28 5.05 -11.42
CA ALA A 436 -25.70 4.71 -11.64
C ALA A 436 -25.86 3.56 -12.63
N GLU A 437 -25.11 3.58 -13.74
CA GLU A 437 -25.16 2.51 -14.75
C GLU A 437 -24.63 1.19 -14.19
N GLU A 438 -23.53 1.19 -13.43
CA GLU A 438 -23.01 -0.01 -12.77
C GLU A 438 -24.05 -0.62 -11.81
N CYS A 439 -24.70 0.19 -10.98
CA CYS A 439 -25.75 -0.29 -10.09
C CYS A 439 -26.95 -0.84 -10.85
N ALA A 440 -27.43 -0.14 -11.89
CA ALA A 440 -28.57 -0.57 -12.68
C ALA A 440 -28.30 -1.87 -13.46
N ALA A 441 -27.09 -2.04 -13.98
CA ALA A 441 -26.67 -3.29 -14.64
C ALA A 441 -26.61 -4.47 -13.67
N ALA A 442 -26.23 -4.23 -12.42
CA ALA A 442 -26.10 -5.27 -11.40
C ALA A 442 -27.45 -5.84 -10.94
N ASP A 443 -28.48 -4.99 -10.82
CA ASP A 443 -29.76 -5.35 -10.22
C ASP A 443 -30.97 -5.26 -11.18
N GLY A 444 -30.71 -5.06 -12.48
CA GLY A 444 -31.77 -4.91 -13.49
C GLY A 444 -32.59 -3.65 -13.32
N GLY A 445 -32.05 -2.63 -12.65
CA GLY A 445 -32.73 -1.34 -12.46
C GLY A 445 -33.71 -1.31 -11.28
N THR A 446 -33.66 -2.29 -10.37
CA THR A 446 -34.56 -2.32 -9.19
C THR A 446 -34.18 -1.28 -8.13
N GLY A 447 -32.98 -0.72 -8.20
CA GLY A 447 -32.45 0.25 -7.24
C GLY A 447 -31.84 -0.38 -5.95
N ALA A 448 -31.85 -1.70 -5.83
CA ALA A 448 -31.33 -2.39 -4.64
C ALA A 448 -29.81 -2.19 -4.49
N CYS A 449 -29.06 -2.23 -5.59
CA CYS A 449 -27.61 -1.99 -5.57
C CYS A 449 -27.29 -0.56 -5.10
N ARG A 450 -28.03 0.44 -5.58
CA ARG A 450 -27.86 1.83 -5.15
C ARG A 450 -28.17 2.02 -3.67
N GLN A 451 -29.20 1.37 -3.16
CA GLN A 451 -29.54 1.41 -1.73
C GLN A 451 -28.44 0.78 -0.87
N LEU A 452 -27.89 -0.37 -1.29
CA LEU A 452 -26.76 -1.00 -0.63
C LEU A 452 -25.51 -0.10 -0.63
N LEU A 453 -25.21 0.53 -1.76
CA LEU A 453 -24.09 1.46 -1.86
C LEU A 453 -24.23 2.64 -0.90
N GLU A 454 -25.43 3.22 -0.81
CA GLU A 454 -25.72 4.34 0.10
C GLU A 454 -25.60 3.94 1.58
N GLN A 455 -25.91 2.69 1.92
CA GLN A 455 -25.71 2.14 3.26
C GLN A 455 -24.23 1.91 3.58
N LEU A 456 -23.44 1.47 2.59
CA LEU A 456 -22.01 1.19 2.76
C LEU A 456 -21.19 2.48 2.82
N VAL A 457 -21.41 3.38 1.88
CA VAL A 457 -20.73 4.69 1.77
C VAL A 457 -21.74 5.71 1.22
N PRO A 458 -22.31 6.54 2.10
CA PRO A 458 -23.28 7.55 1.68
C PRO A 458 -22.64 8.66 0.85
N GLY A 459 -23.44 9.26 -0.04
CA GLY A 459 -23.12 10.49 -0.74
C GLY A 459 -22.24 10.34 -1.99
N ILE A 460 -22.05 9.14 -2.55
CA ILE A 460 -21.36 8.97 -3.83
C ILE A 460 -22.29 9.48 -4.96
N PRO A 461 -21.87 10.47 -5.79
CA PRO A 461 -22.68 10.97 -6.89
C PRO A 461 -23.00 9.88 -7.91
N ALA A 462 -24.26 9.81 -8.35
CA ALA A 462 -24.72 8.81 -9.30
C ALA A 462 -24.04 8.93 -10.68
N THR A 463 -23.66 10.15 -11.06
CA THR A 463 -23.03 10.51 -12.34
C THR A 463 -21.50 10.40 -12.30
N GLN A 464 -20.92 10.10 -11.14
CA GLN A 464 -19.46 9.98 -11.01
C GLN A 464 -18.94 8.75 -11.76
N HIS A 465 -17.80 8.91 -12.46
CA HIS A 465 -17.15 7.80 -13.12
C HIS A 465 -16.48 6.88 -12.07
N PRO A 466 -16.61 5.54 -12.16
CA PRO A 466 -16.02 4.62 -11.18
C PRO A 466 -14.49 4.72 -11.00
N ARG A 467 -13.77 5.21 -12.03
CA ARG A 467 -12.31 5.45 -11.94
C ARG A 467 -11.94 6.59 -11.00
N ASP A 468 -12.85 7.56 -10.81
CA ASP A 468 -12.64 8.73 -9.97
C ASP A 468 -13.00 8.46 -8.50
N LEU A 469 -13.45 7.26 -8.18
CA LEU A 469 -13.72 6.81 -6.82
C LEU A 469 -12.40 6.51 -6.08
N SER A 470 -12.37 6.81 -4.78
CA SER A 470 -11.31 6.30 -3.90
C SER A 470 -11.35 4.76 -3.83
N GLU A 471 -10.25 4.12 -3.40
CA GLU A 471 -10.22 2.66 -3.26
C GLU A 471 -11.34 2.13 -2.36
N GLY A 472 -11.63 2.81 -1.24
CA GLY A 472 -12.73 2.44 -0.34
C GLY A 472 -14.11 2.59 -0.98
N GLN A 473 -14.34 3.68 -1.73
CA GLN A 473 -15.60 3.89 -2.46
C GLN A 473 -15.77 2.88 -3.59
N ARG A 474 -14.69 2.55 -4.29
CA ARG A 474 -14.69 1.54 -5.36
C ARG A 474 -14.98 0.15 -4.80
N LEU A 475 -14.36 -0.23 -3.69
CA LEU A 475 -14.68 -1.47 -3.00
C LEU A 475 -16.15 -1.51 -2.55
N ALA A 476 -16.68 -0.41 -2.00
CA ALA A 476 -18.08 -0.34 -1.58
C ALA A 476 -19.05 -0.50 -2.76
N LEU A 477 -18.75 0.09 -3.93
CA LEU A 477 -19.53 -0.09 -5.15
C LEU A 477 -19.53 -1.56 -5.59
N VAL A 478 -18.34 -2.19 -5.63
CA VAL A 478 -18.23 -3.61 -6.01
C VAL A 478 -18.92 -4.53 -5.00
N LEU A 479 -18.82 -4.23 -3.71
CA LEU A 479 -19.58 -4.95 -2.67
C LEU A 479 -21.09 -4.81 -2.90
N ALA A 480 -21.60 -3.61 -3.18
CA ALA A 480 -23.01 -3.38 -3.47
C ALA A 480 -23.48 -4.17 -4.70
N ILE A 481 -22.67 -4.19 -5.77
CA ILE A 481 -22.92 -4.98 -6.99
C ILE A 481 -23.00 -6.47 -6.66
N VAL A 482 -22.02 -7.01 -5.94
CA VAL A 482 -21.98 -8.44 -5.59
C VAL A 482 -23.13 -8.81 -4.65
N LEU A 483 -23.42 -7.98 -3.64
CA LEU A 483 -24.45 -8.23 -2.64
C LEU A 483 -25.88 -8.04 -3.20
N SER A 484 -26.06 -7.31 -4.30
CA SER A 484 -27.39 -7.18 -4.96
C SER A 484 -27.95 -8.52 -5.40
N ALA A 485 -27.09 -9.50 -5.73
CA ALA A 485 -27.48 -10.88 -6.03
C ALA A 485 -27.82 -11.72 -4.78
N ARG A 486 -27.66 -11.19 -3.57
CA ARG A 486 -27.90 -11.85 -2.26
C ARG A 486 -27.22 -13.21 -2.12
N PRO A 487 -25.91 -13.34 -2.36
CA PRO A 487 -25.22 -14.63 -2.35
C PRO A 487 -25.25 -15.26 -0.95
N ARG A 488 -25.31 -16.60 -0.91
CA ARG A 488 -25.22 -17.40 0.30
C ARG A 488 -23.80 -17.38 0.89
N VAL A 489 -22.81 -17.38 0.01
CA VAL A 489 -21.37 -17.33 0.34
C VAL A 489 -20.77 -16.08 -0.27
N LEU A 490 -19.97 -15.35 0.51
CA LEU A 490 -19.23 -14.19 0.04
C LEU A 490 -17.73 -14.47 0.15
N LEU A 491 -17.03 -14.37 -0.97
CA LEU A 491 -15.59 -14.54 -1.07
C LEU A 491 -14.95 -13.17 -1.38
N LEU A 492 -13.91 -12.79 -0.64
CA LEU A 492 -13.18 -11.54 -0.86
C LEU A 492 -11.67 -11.83 -0.96
N ASP A 493 -11.04 -11.30 -2.01
CA ASP A 493 -9.61 -11.44 -2.23
C ASP A 493 -8.90 -10.11 -1.95
N GLU A 494 -8.11 -10.03 -0.86
CA GLU A 494 -7.35 -8.88 -0.39
C GLU A 494 -8.16 -7.56 -0.31
N PRO A 495 -9.36 -7.54 0.30
CA PRO A 495 -10.24 -6.37 0.27
C PRO A 495 -9.74 -5.19 1.12
N THR A 496 -8.68 -5.37 1.92
CA THR A 496 -8.12 -4.32 2.79
C THR A 496 -7.06 -3.46 2.12
N ARG A 497 -6.71 -3.76 0.86
CA ARG A 497 -5.70 -3.03 0.11
C ARG A 497 -6.14 -1.57 -0.11
N GLY A 498 -5.25 -0.61 0.17
CA GLY A 498 -5.54 0.83 0.01
C GLY A 498 -6.55 1.40 1.00
N LEU A 499 -7.00 0.62 2.00
CA LEU A 499 -7.92 1.10 3.03
C LEU A 499 -7.16 1.59 4.27
N ASP A 500 -7.58 2.74 4.79
CA ASP A 500 -7.15 3.21 6.11
C ASP A 500 -7.85 2.44 7.25
N TYR A 501 -7.45 2.72 8.50
CA TYR A 501 -8.02 2.02 9.67
C TYR A 501 -9.53 2.26 9.84
N ALA A 502 -10.04 3.44 9.46
CA ALA A 502 -11.47 3.74 9.57
C ALA A 502 -12.28 2.92 8.55
N ALA A 503 -11.84 2.89 7.29
CA ALA A 503 -12.46 2.09 6.24
C ALA A 503 -12.40 0.58 6.56
N LYS A 504 -11.29 0.08 7.12
CA LYS A 504 -11.17 -1.31 7.58
C LYS A 504 -12.18 -1.64 8.69
N ARG A 505 -12.38 -0.74 9.65
CA ARG A 505 -13.40 -0.93 10.72
C ARG A 505 -14.82 -0.99 10.16
N VAL A 506 -15.13 -0.11 9.19
CA VAL A 506 -16.43 -0.14 8.50
C VAL A 506 -16.61 -1.47 7.76
N LEU A 507 -15.62 -1.89 6.98
CA LEU A 507 -15.64 -3.17 6.27
C LEU A 507 -15.83 -4.35 7.23
N ALA A 508 -15.10 -4.37 8.36
CA ALA A 508 -15.25 -5.42 9.39
C ALA A 508 -16.68 -5.46 9.95
N GLY A 509 -17.29 -4.31 10.21
CA GLY A 509 -18.71 -4.21 10.63
C GLY A 509 -19.67 -4.78 9.59
N VAL A 510 -19.47 -4.46 8.30
CA VAL A 510 -20.28 -4.98 7.19
C VAL A 510 -20.16 -6.51 7.11
N LEU A 511 -18.94 -7.05 7.11
CA LEU A 511 -18.74 -8.50 6.98
C LEU A 511 -19.31 -9.28 8.16
N ARG A 512 -19.18 -8.76 9.39
CA ARG A 512 -19.83 -9.34 10.58
C ARG A 512 -21.36 -9.28 10.51
N GLY A 513 -21.91 -8.17 10.01
CA GLY A 513 -23.36 -8.05 9.77
C GLY A 513 -23.86 -9.12 8.80
N LEU A 514 -23.15 -9.33 7.68
CA LEU A 514 -23.49 -10.37 6.71
C LEU A 514 -23.39 -11.79 7.28
N ALA A 515 -22.38 -12.05 8.12
CA ALA A 515 -22.29 -13.30 8.83
C ALA A 515 -23.44 -13.48 9.82
N ALA A 516 -23.80 -12.45 10.59
CA ALA A 516 -24.95 -12.51 11.52
C ALA A 516 -26.29 -12.79 10.81
N GLU A 517 -26.40 -12.46 9.51
CA GLU A 517 -27.53 -12.86 8.65
C GLU A 517 -27.47 -14.35 8.21
N GLY A 518 -26.47 -15.11 8.65
CA GLY A 518 -26.29 -16.54 8.38
C GLY A 518 -25.44 -16.85 7.15
N ARG A 519 -24.84 -15.86 6.48
CA ARG A 519 -23.96 -16.08 5.31
C ARG A 519 -22.60 -16.62 5.75
N ALA A 520 -21.98 -17.44 4.90
CA ALA A 520 -20.58 -17.80 5.05
C ALA A 520 -19.70 -16.75 4.35
N VAL A 521 -18.73 -16.19 5.08
CA VAL A 521 -17.82 -15.18 4.53
C VAL A 521 -16.39 -15.71 4.57
N LEU A 522 -15.69 -15.69 3.43
CA LEU A 522 -14.26 -16.03 3.35
C LEU A 522 -13.49 -14.79 2.89
N VAL A 523 -12.51 -14.37 3.67
CA VAL A 523 -11.65 -13.22 3.37
C VAL A 523 -10.20 -13.69 3.23
N ALA A 524 -9.66 -13.70 2.01
CA ALA A 524 -8.23 -13.86 1.84
C ALA A 524 -7.54 -12.53 2.14
N THR A 525 -6.60 -12.52 3.07
CA THR A 525 -5.83 -11.34 3.42
C THR A 525 -4.55 -11.71 4.16
N HIS A 526 -3.55 -10.84 4.06
CA HIS A 526 -2.34 -10.87 4.86
C HIS A 526 -2.36 -9.83 6.01
N ASP A 527 -3.49 -9.13 6.20
CA ASP A 527 -3.66 -8.09 7.22
C ASP A 527 -4.10 -8.71 8.55
N VAL A 528 -3.12 -9.01 9.40
CA VAL A 528 -3.36 -9.68 10.70
C VAL A 528 -4.21 -8.83 11.65
N GLU A 529 -4.12 -7.50 11.57
CA GLU A 529 -4.91 -6.59 12.39
C GLU A 529 -6.38 -6.62 11.97
N PHE A 530 -6.63 -6.68 10.66
CA PHE A 530 -7.97 -6.83 10.13
C PHE A 530 -8.57 -8.20 10.48
N VAL A 531 -7.78 -9.28 10.34
CA VAL A 531 -8.19 -10.64 10.74
C VAL A 531 -8.62 -10.68 12.20
N ALA A 532 -7.83 -10.09 13.10
CA ALA A 532 -8.17 -10.00 14.51
C ALA A 532 -9.49 -9.24 14.78
N GLN A 533 -9.86 -8.29 13.92
CA GLN A 533 -11.09 -7.51 14.04
C GLN A 533 -12.32 -8.24 13.51
N VAL A 534 -12.19 -9.06 12.46
CA VAL A 534 -13.34 -9.56 11.71
C VAL A 534 -13.54 -11.06 11.79
N ALA A 535 -12.48 -11.87 11.91
CA ALA A 535 -12.55 -13.31 11.75
C ALA A 535 -12.96 -14.05 13.02
N ASP A 536 -13.76 -15.08 12.85
CA ASP A 536 -14.07 -16.11 13.84
C ASP A 536 -13.08 -17.26 13.71
N ASP A 537 -12.80 -17.67 12.46
CA ASP A 537 -11.88 -18.76 12.12
C ASP A 537 -10.78 -18.29 11.18
N VAL A 538 -9.64 -19.00 11.21
CA VAL A 538 -8.51 -18.76 10.33
C VAL A 538 -8.09 -20.07 9.65
N LEU A 539 -7.80 -19.97 8.35
CA LEU A 539 -7.14 -20.99 7.53
C LEU A 539 -5.78 -20.41 7.09
N VAL A 540 -4.70 -21.09 7.35
CA VAL A 540 -3.36 -20.68 6.88
C VAL A 540 -2.95 -21.58 5.72
N LEU A 541 -2.73 -20.94 4.56
CA LEU A 541 -2.31 -21.60 3.33
C LEU A 541 -0.82 -21.37 3.08
N ALA A 542 -0.07 -22.44 2.89
CA ALA A 542 1.33 -22.41 2.49
C ALA A 542 1.58 -23.44 1.38
N GLU A 543 2.27 -23.04 0.31
CA GLU A 543 2.61 -23.88 -0.85
C GLU A 543 1.43 -24.69 -1.43
N GLY A 544 0.23 -24.09 -1.39
CA GLY A 544 -1.00 -24.69 -1.87
C GLY A 544 -1.70 -25.63 -0.90
N GLU A 545 -1.21 -25.82 0.32
CA GLU A 545 -1.77 -26.69 1.35
C GLU A 545 -2.27 -25.91 2.56
N VAL A 546 -3.32 -26.39 3.23
CA VAL A 546 -3.78 -25.83 4.53
C VAL A 546 -2.90 -26.38 5.64
N VAL A 547 -2.06 -25.53 6.21
CA VAL A 547 -1.08 -25.93 7.26
C VAL A 547 -1.60 -25.71 8.68
N SER A 548 -2.58 -24.82 8.87
CA SER A 548 -3.26 -24.61 10.15
C SER A 548 -4.70 -24.15 9.92
N SER A 549 -5.61 -24.56 10.79
CA SER A 549 -7.03 -24.15 10.71
C SER A 549 -7.70 -24.17 12.09
N GLY A 550 -8.65 -23.26 12.30
CA GLY A 550 -9.47 -23.23 13.51
C GLY A 550 -9.78 -21.83 14.02
N PRO A 551 -10.28 -21.71 15.25
CA PRO A 551 -10.63 -20.42 15.86
C PRO A 551 -9.45 -19.44 15.82
N VAL A 552 -9.74 -18.17 15.50
CA VAL A 552 -8.71 -17.13 15.33
C VAL A 552 -7.77 -17.02 16.52
N ARG A 553 -8.30 -17.13 17.76
CA ARG A 553 -7.49 -17.04 19.00
C ARG A 553 -6.44 -18.15 19.11
N ARG A 554 -6.78 -19.36 18.67
CA ARG A 554 -5.86 -20.50 18.68
C ARG A 554 -4.80 -20.36 17.62
N VAL A 555 -5.20 -20.16 16.35
CA VAL A 555 -4.25 -20.09 15.23
C VAL A 555 -3.28 -18.93 15.36
N VAL A 556 -3.76 -17.77 15.84
CA VAL A 556 -2.93 -16.59 16.08
C VAL A 556 -1.94 -16.81 17.23
N ALA A 557 -2.33 -17.57 18.26
CA ALA A 557 -1.44 -17.91 19.39
C ALA A 557 -0.30 -18.86 18.98
N GLU A 558 -0.55 -19.76 18.03
CA GLU A 558 0.41 -20.73 17.51
C GLU A 558 1.51 -20.11 16.64
N SER A 559 1.24 -18.94 16.03
CA SER A 559 2.18 -18.31 15.08
C SER A 559 2.44 -16.84 15.40
N PRO A 560 3.61 -16.49 15.95
CA PRO A 560 3.99 -15.09 16.21
C PRO A 560 3.99 -14.18 14.96
N SER A 561 4.19 -14.76 13.76
CA SER A 561 4.18 -14.03 12.51
C SER A 561 2.78 -13.55 12.13
N PHE A 562 1.75 -14.27 12.52
CA PHE A 562 0.34 -13.92 12.27
C PHE A 562 -0.34 -13.29 13.49
N ALA A 563 0.41 -13.04 14.57
CA ALA A 563 -0.15 -12.41 15.76
C ALA A 563 -0.32 -10.89 15.54
N PRO A 564 -1.51 -10.31 15.88
CA PRO A 564 -1.70 -8.86 15.90
C PRO A 564 -0.86 -8.19 16.98
N GLN A 565 -0.69 -6.87 16.88
CA GLN A 565 0.18 -6.11 17.79
C GLN A 565 -0.23 -6.28 19.26
N VAL A 566 -1.54 -6.31 19.55
CA VAL A 566 -2.04 -6.51 20.93
C VAL A 566 -1.59 -7.86 21.48
N THR A 567 -1.73 -8.94 20.69
CA THR A 567 -1.25 -10.28 21.09
C THR A 567 0.28 -10.32 21.24
N LYS A 568 1.01 -9.63 20.35
CA LYS A 568 2.47 -9.52 20.47
C LYS A 568 2.90 -8.83 21.78
N VAL A 569 2.09 -7.91 22.31
CA VAL A 569 2.39 -7.15 23.53
C VAL A 569 1.92 -7.88 24.80
N LEU A 570 0.68 -8.32 24.83
CA LEU A 570 0.03 -8.87 26.03
C LEU A 570 0.04 -10.41 26.09
N GLY A 571 0.32 -11.08 24.97
CA GLY A 571 0.15 -12.52 24.81
C GLY A 571 -1.32 -12.90 24.56
N PRO A 572 -1.58 -14.18 24.21
CA PRO A 572 -2.93 -14.69 24.13
C PRO A 572 -3.61 -14.66 25.51
N PRO A 573 -4.95 -14.51 25.58
CA PRO A 573 -5.91 -14.56 24.49
C PRO A 573 -6.25 -13.18 23.86
N TRP A 574 -5.52 -12.12 24.17
CA TRP A 574 -5.82 -10.75 23.79
C TRP A 574 -5.54 -10.50 22.30
N LEU A 575 -6.56 -10.18 21.51
CA LEU A 575 -6.43 -9.90 20.07
C LEU A 575 -6.57 -8.42 19.75
N ARG A 576 -7.45 -7.68 20.45
CA ARG A 576 -7.89 -6.33 20.07
C ARG A 576 -7.80 -5.37 21.23
N VAL A 577 -7.63 -4.09 20.89
CA VAL A 577 -7.60 -3.01 21.89
C VAL A 577 -8.94 -2.86 22.61
N ASP A 578 -10.08 -2.99 21.90
CA ASP A 578 -11.42 -2.86 22.48
C ASP A 578 -11.71 -3.93 23.55
N GLU A 579 -11.14 -5.14 23.44
CA GLU A 579 -11.23 -6.17 24.46
C GLU A 579 -10.51 -5.73 25.75
N VAL A 580 -9.31 -5.15 25.59
CA VAL A 580 -8.52 -4.64 26.72
C VAL A 580 -9.22 -3.46 27.38
N VAL A 581 -9.75 -2.52 26.60
CA VAL A 581 -10.49 -1.35 27.11
C VAL A 581 -11.72 -1.79 27.92
N ARG A 582 -12.52 -2.71 27.40
CA ARG A 582 -13.69 -3.26 28.12
C ARG A 582 -13.28 -3.89 29.44
N ARG A 583 -12.24 -4.71 29.45
CA ARG A 583 -11.77 -5.38 30.66
C ARG A 583 -11.27 -4.41 31.71
N LEU A 584 -10.55 -3.35 31.30
CA LEU A 584 -10.12 -2.28 32.22
C LEU A 584 -11.32 -1.51 32.80
N ALA A 585 -12.33 -1.22 32.00
CA ALA A 585 -13.55 -0.56 32.46
C ALA A 585 -14.36 -1.42 33.45
N GLU A 586 -14.48 -2.72 33.21
CA GLU A 586 -15.12 -3.69 34.13
C GLU A 586 -14.40 -3.70 35.48
N GLN A 587 -13.07 -3.72 35.50
CA GLN A 587 -12.27 -3.70 36.73
C GLN A 587 -12.41 -2.37 37.48
N ALA A 588 -12.44 -1.25 36.77
CA ALA A 588 -12.65 0.06 37.40
C ALA A 588 -14.05 0.21 38.01
N SER A 589 -15.06 -0.46 37.44
CA SER A 589 -16.43 -0.45 37.96
C SER A 589 -16.63 -1.41 39.16
N ALA A 590 -15.73 -2.39 39.32
CA ALA A 590 -15.76 -3.37 40.42
C ALA A 590 -14.92 -2.96 41.63
N SER A 591 -14.08 -1.91 41.48
CA SER A 591 -13.24 -1.32 42.54
C SER A 591 -13.89 -0.13 43.18
#